data_9a84cd52ae139bbb06f2f078377ff34c
#
_entry.id   9a84cd52ae139bbb06f2f078377ff34c
#
_cell.length_a   1.000
_cell.length_b   1.000
_cell.length_c   1.000
_cell.angle_alpha   90.00
_cell.angle_beta   90.00
_cell.angle_gamma   90.00
#
_symmetry.space_group_name_H-M   'P 1'
#
loop_
_entity.id
_entity.type
_entity.pdbx_description
1 polymer ?
#
loop_
_entity_poly.entity_id
_entity_poly.type
_entity_poly.pdbx_seq_one_letter_code
_entity_poly.pdbx_strand_id
1 'polypeptide(L)'
;DAPGDEARAWAVRLGVELVEAPRPGSWADLVGQVDEVVIAPGVPDRHPVFAAARTAGVAVLDESDLAFRWDDRPRYAVTGTNGKTTVVTLVADMLERSGRRVIPAGNTDTPLVAAIEDPEADAFVVEASSFRLGHAERFRAAPAAWLNFAPDHLDVHADLAAYEAAKARVWEGIGSPADAVANLADPVVAAHAP
;
A
#
# COMPACT_ATOMS: atom_id res chain seq x y z
N ASP A 1 5.18 -15.55 -12.88
CA ASP A 1 4.81 -15.34 -14.29
C ASP A 1 5.97 -14.65 -15.01
N ALA A 2 6.15 -14.94 -16.29
CA ALA A 2 7.15 -14.24 -17.10
C ALA A 2 6.72 -12.76 -17.25
N PRO A 3 7.67 -11.80 -17.20
CA PRO A 3 7.36 -10.40 -17.41
C PRO A 3 6.78 -10.20 -18.81
N GLY A 4 5.75 -9.37 -18.90
CA GLY A 4 5.15 -9.00 -20.19
C GLY A 4 6.11 -8.14 -21.04
N ASP A 5 5.78 -8.00 -22.33
CA ASP A 5 6.59 -7.20 -23.26
C ASP A 5 6.75 -5.74 -22.81
N GLU A 6 5.77 -5.22 -22.11
CA GLU A 6 5.80 -3.87 -21.52
C GLU A 6 6.89 -3.74 -20.44
N ALA A 7 7.01 -4.70 -19.53
CA ALA A 7 8.05 -4.68 -18.50
C ALA A 7 9.45 -4.74 -19.09
N ARG A 8 9.63 -5.53 -20.17
CA ARG A 8 10.89 -5.59 -20.91
C ARG A 8 11.21 -4.26 -21.60
N ALA A 9 10.22 -3.64 -22.22
CA ALA A 9 10.38 -2.34 -22.86
C ALA A 9 10.77 -1.26 -21.85
N TRP A 10 10.15 -1.25 -20.66
CA TRP A 10 10.52 -0.34 -19.60
C TRP A 10 11.93 -0.58 -19.05
N ALA A 11 12.34 -1.83 -18.84
CA ALA A 11 13.68 -2.15 -18.38
C ALA A 11 14.75 -1.62 -19.35
N VAL A 12 14.54 -1.84 -20.66
CA VAL A 12 15.42 -1.29 -21.71
C VAL A 12 15.44 0.24 -21.68
N ARG A 13 14.29 0.88 -21.59
CA ARG A 13 14.16 2.36 -21.57
C ARG A 13 14.87 2.99 -20.37
N LEU A 14 14.76 2.34 -19.21
CA LEU A 14 15.36 2.81 -17.97
C LEU A 14 16.82 2.41 -17.80
N GLY A 15 17.32 1.51 -18.66
CA GLY A 15 18.68 0.98 -18.56
C GLY A 15 18.92 0.12 -17.32
N VAL A 16 17.85 -0.55 -16.84
CA VAL A 16 17.91 -1.43 -15.67
C VAL A 16 17.91 -2.89 -16.07
N GLU A 17 18.53 -3.74 -15.26
CA GLU A 17 18.52 -5.19 -15.47
C GLU A 17 17.15 -5.76 -15.12
N LEU A 18 16.62 -6.60 -16.02
CA LEU A 18 15.41 -7.37 -15.78
C LEU A 18 15.78 -8.81 -15.50
N VAL A 19 15.67 -9.24 -14.26
CA VAL A 19 15.93 -10.63 -13.85
C VAL A 19 14.62 -11.42 -14.00
N GLU A 20 14.53 -12.23 -15.04
CA GLU A 20 13.37 -13.07 -15.30
C GLU A 20 13.50 -14.41 -14.55
N ALA A 21 12.43 -14.79 -13.82
CA ALA A 21 12.33 -16.07 -13.11
C ALA A 21 13.61 -16.42 -12.32
N PRO A 22 13.96 -15.62 -11.29
CA PRO A 22 15.17 -15.87 -10.51
C PRO A 22 15.14 -17.29 -9.92
N ARG A 23 16.29 -17.98 -9.94
CA ARG A 23 16.39 -19.35 -9.42
C ARG A 23 16.06 -19.38 -7.92
N PRO A 24 15.43 -20.47 -7.43
CA PRO A 24 15.35 -20.68 -6.00
C PRO A 24 16.75 -20.58 -5.37
N GLY A 25 16.96 -19.70 -4.41
CA GLY A 25 18.24 -19.45 -3.78
C GLY A 25 19.02 -18.23 -4.28
N SER A 26 18.74 -17.68 -5.47
CA SER A 26 19.39 -16.44 -5.95
C SER A 26 18.87 -15.16 -5.27
N TRP A 27 17.80 -15.25 -4.50
CA TRP A 27 17.22 -14.09 -3.80
C TRP A 27 18.19 -13.43 -2.84
N ALA A 28 19.03 -14.21 -2.14
CA ALA A 28 20.05 -13.66 -1.24
C ALA A 28 21.07 -12.79 -2.00
N ASP A 29 21.51 -13.25 -3.17
CA ASP A 29 22.48 -12.54 -3.99
C ASP A 29 21.88 -11.27 -4.61
N LEU A 30 20.63 -11.37 -5.09
CA LEU A 30 19.91 -10.22 -5.68
C LEU A 30 19.66 -9.14 -4.62
N VAL A 31 19.13 -9.53 -3.48
CA VAL A 31 18.80 -8.60 -2.39
C VAL A 31 20.05 -8.01 -1.76
N GLY A 32 21.14 -8.79 -1.66
CA GLY A 32 22.41 -8.30 -1.10
C GLY A 32 23.12 -7.24 -1.96
N GLN A 33 22.63 -6.93 -3.15
CA GLN A 33 23.20 -5.93 -4.06
C GLN A 33 22.41 -4.61 -4.07
N VAL A 34 21.34 -4.49 -3.28
CA VAL A 34 20.47 -3.32 -3.27
C VAL A 34 20.29 -2.76 -1.86
N ASP A 35 19.99 -1.50 -1.77
CA ASP A 35 19.74 -0.83 -0.49
C ASP A 35 18.29 -1.01 -0.01
N GLU A 36 17.36 -1.18 -0.94
CA GLU A 36 15.93 -1.33 -0.67
C GLU A 36 15.29 -2.27 -1.69
N VAL A 37 14.25 -2.98 -1.27
CA VAL A 37 13.40 -3.79 -2.14
C VAL A 37 12.00 -3.21 -2.13
N VAL A 38 11.48 -2.83 -3.29
CA VAL A 38 10.10 -2.40 -3.44
C VAL A 38 9.28 -3.53 -4.02
N ILE A 39 8.23 -3.94 -3.32
CA ILE A 39 7.39 -5.07 -3.73
C ILE A 39 6.10 -4.61 -4.39
N ALA A 40 5.64 -5.39 -5.35
CA ALA A 40 4.31 -5.23 -5.90
C ALA A 40 3.24 -5.71 -4.90
N PRO A 41 2.05 -5.10 -4.87
CA PRO A 41 0.94 -5.60 -4.07
C PRO A 41 0.60 -7.06 -4.40
N GLY A 42 0.28 -7.83 -3.36
CA GLY A 42 -0.11 -9.24 -3.51
C GLY A 42 1.05 -10.25 -3.59
N VAL A 43 2.30 -9.81 -3.42
CA VAL A 43 3.41 -10.75 -3.17
C VAL A 43 3.18 -11.38 -1.80
N PRO A 44 2.98 -12.72 -1.71
CA PRO A 44 2.62 -13.35 -0.46
C PRO A 44 3.78 -13.34 0.54
N ASP A 45 3.48 -13.21 1.84
CA ASP A 45 4.46 -13.11 2.94
C ASP A 45 5.47 -14.27 2.97
N ARG A 46 5.08 -15.44 2.44
CA ARG A 46 5.96 -16.61 2.29
C ARG A 46 6.95 -16.52 1.12
N HIS A 47 6.92 -15.44 0.33
CA HIS A 47 7.83 -15.30 -0.81
C HIS A 47 9.29 -15.18 -0.33
N PRO A 48 10.25 -15.88 -0.97
CA PRO A 48 11.65 -15.92 -0.54
C PRO A 48 12.34 -14.55 -0.41
N VAL A 49 11.86 -13.54 -1.12
CA VAL A 49 12.41 -12.18 -1.05
C VAL A 49 12.37 -11.61 0.38
N PHE A 50 11.31 -11.87 1.14
CA PHE A 50 11.20 -11.37 2.52
C PHE A 50 12.22 -11.99 3.46
N ALA A 51 12.48 -13.30 3.32
CA ALA A 51 13.50 -13.97 4.11
C ALA A 51 14.90 -13.49 3.73
N ALA A 52 15.17 -13.30 2.44
CA ALA A 52 16.44 -12.78 1.94
C ALA A 52 16.68 -11.35 2.43
N ALA A 53 15.68 -10.45 2.31
CA ALA A 53 15.78 -9.07 2.77
C ALA A 53 16.06 -8.99 4.29
N ARG A 54 15.32 -9.74 5.09
CA ARG A 54 15.54 -9.81 6.54
C ARG A 54 16.94 -10.31 6.89
N THR A 55 17.47 -11.31 6.18
CA THR A 55 18.81 -11.85 6.41
C THR A 55 19.89 -10.84 6.02
N ALA A 56 19.68 -10.10 4.95
CA ALA A 56 20.61 -9.07 4.45
C ALA A 56 20.48 -7.73 5.19
N GLY A 57 19.45 -7.53 6.03
CA GLY A 57 19.17 -6.25 6.68
C GLY A 57 18.70 -5.17 5.70
N VAL A 58 18.10 -5.60 4.56
CA VAL A 58 17.59 -4.70 3.52
C VAL A 58 16.12 -4.42 3.77
N ALA A 59 15.72 -3.15 3.69
CA ALA A 59 14.33 -2.73 3.87
C ALA A 59 13.46 -3.25 2.74
N VAL A 60 12.24 -3.69 3.08
CA VAL A 60 11.20 -4.04 2.11
C VAL A 60 10.11 -2.98 2.20
N LEU A 61 9.82 -2.33 1.08
CA LEU A 61 8.90 -1.20 0.98
C LEU A 61 7.72 -1.56 0.08
N ASP A 62 6.56 -0.99 0.36
CA ASP A 62 5.47 -0.88 -0.61
C ASP A 62 5.71 0.31 -1.56
N GLU A 63 5.10 0.30 -2.73
CA GLU A 63 5.22 1.43 -3.67
C GLU A 63 4.71 2.75 -3.07
N SER A 64 3.76 2.68 -2.16
CA SER A 64 3.26 3.87 -1.45
C SER A 64 4.32 4.52 -0.58
N ASP A 65 5.30 3.77 -0.04
CA ASP A 65 6.42 4.35 0.71
C ASP A 65 7.28 5.29 -0.15
N LEU A 66 7.41 4.97 -1.45
CA LEU A 66 8.07 5.86 -2.41
C LEU A 66 7.26 7.15 -2.61
N ALA A 67 5.94 7.01 -2.76
CA ALA A 67 5.05 8.16 -2.87
C ALA A 67 5.12 9.05 -1.62
N PHE A 68 5.17 8.47 -0.43
CA PHE A 68 5.36 9.21 0.82
C PHE A 68 6.74 9.86 0.97
N ARG A 69 7.73 9.35 0.27
CA ARG A 69 9.10 9.93 0.24
C ARG A 69 9.20 11.12 -0.71
N TRP A 70 8.44 11.09 -1.80
CA TRP A 70 8.57 12.04 -2.91
C TRP A 70 7.52 13.14 -2.94
N ASP A 71 6.47 13.01 -2.14
CA ASP A 71 5.34 13.93 -2.15
C ASP A 71 4.76 14.12 -0.75
N ASP A 72 4.45 15.37 -0.39
CA ASP A 72 3.91 15.76 0.92
C ASP A 72 2.45 16.23 0.87
N ARG A 73 1.79 16.18 -0.31
CA ARG A 73 0.38 16.57 -0.44
C ARG A 73 -0.54 15.72 0.43
N PRO A 74 -1.69 16.26 0.86
CA PRO A 74 -2.63 15.55 1.72
C PRO A 74 -3.10 14.21 1.15
N ARG A 75 -3.19 13.21 2.00
CA ARG A 75 -3.70 11.87 1.68
C ARG A 75 -4.75 11.46 2.68
N TYR A 76 -5.88 11.02 2.15
CA TYR A 76 -7.01 10.48 2.91
C TYR A 76 -7.07 8.99 2.65
N ALA A 77 -7.04 8.15 3.68
CA ALA A 77 -7.00 6.71 3.49
C ALA A 77 -8.29 6.02 3.87
N VAL A 78 -8.61 4.98 3.12
CA VAL A 78 -9.75 4.10 3.41
C VAL A 78 -9.30 2.65 3.36
N THR A 79 -9.48 1.92 4.46
CA THR A 79 -9.32 0.48 4.54
C THR A 79 -10.59 -0.22 5.00
N GLY A 80 -10.62 -1.52 4.88
CA GLY A 80 -11.74 -2.38 5.25
C GLY A 80 -11.68 -3.69 4.47
N THR A 81 -12.48 -4.67 4.85
CA THR A 81 -12.64 -5.87 4.04
C THR A 81 -13.47 -5.53 2.81
N ASN A 82 -14.62 -4.87 2.99
CA ASN A 82 -15.55 -4.51 1.93
C ASN A 82 -15.80 -3.00 1.87
N GLY A 83 -16.22 -2.50 0.70
CA GLY A 83 -16.69 -1.13 0.50
C GLY A 83 -15.61 -0.08 0.32
N LYS A 84 -14.33 -0.42 0.31
CA LYS A 84 -13.21 0.52 0.15
C LYS A 84 -13.37 1.38 -1.11
N THR A 85 -13.46 0.77 -2.26
CA THR A 85 -13.56 1.47 -3.56
C THR A 85 -14.77 2.41 -3.60
N THR A 86 -15.92 1.95 -3.10
CA THR A 86 -17.14 2.77 -3.03
C THR A 86 -16.90 4.02 -2.18
N VAL A 87 -16.30 3.87 -1.00
CA VAL A 87 -16.05 5.00 -0.10
C VAL A 87 -14.98 5.92 -0.66
N VAL A 88 -13.90 5.39 -1.24
CA VAL A 88 -12.86 6.17 -1.94
C VAL A 88 -13.49 7.03 -3.04
N THR A 89 -14.32 6.44 -3.89
CA THR A 89 -15.01 7.17 -4.97
C THR A 89 -15.93 8.27 -4.41
N LEU A 90 -16.71 7.96 -3.37
CA LEU A 90 -17.60 8.94 -2.76
C LEU A 90 -16.83 10.11 -2.12
N VAL A 91 -15.75 9.82 -1.40
CA VAL A 91 -14.90 10.85 -0.78
C VAL A 91 -14.26 11.72 -1.85
N ALA A 92 -13.77 11.13 -2.93
CA ALA A 92 -13.21 11.88 -4.05
C ALA A 92 -14.25 12.82 -4.67
N ASP A 93 -15.44 12.30 -5.01
CA ASP A 93 -16.54 13.12 -5.57
C ASP A 93 -16.94 14.27 -4.62
N MET A 94 -17.02 14.02 -3.32
CA MET A 94 -17.33 15.07 -2.33
C MET A 94 -16.27 16.16 -2.27
N LEU A 95 -14.99 15.79 -2.33
CA LEU A 95 -13.87 16.73 -2.32
C LEU A 95 -13.82 17.53 -3.64
N GLU A 96 -14.05 16.89 -4.78
CA GLU A 96 -14.13 17.55 -6.09
C GLU A 96 -15.27 18.58 -6.12
N ARG A 97 -16.45 18.23 -5.59
CA ARG A 97 -17.58 19.17 -5.46
C ARG A 97 -17.28 20.32 -4.51
N SER A 98 -16.33 20.18 -3.60
CA SER A 98 -15.84 21.28 -2.76
C SER A 98 -14.79 22.17 -3.44
N GLY A 99 -14.47 21.91 -4.69
CA GLY A 99 -13.52 22.66 -5.50
C GLY A 99 -12.07 22.19 -5.39
N ARG A 100 -11.81 21.01 -4.81
CA ARG A 100 -10.48 20.40 -4.77
C ARG A 100 -10.29 19.44 -5.93
N ARG A 101 -9.11 19.44 -6.54
CA ARG A 101 -8.72 18.41 -7.48
C ARG A 101 -8.08 17.25 -6.74
N VAL A 102 -8.76 16.11 -6.69
CA VAL A 102 -8.28 14.92 -5.98
C VAL A 102 -8.18 13.71 -6.91
N ILE A 103 -7.26 12.83 -6.60
CA ILE A 103 -7.04 11.60 -7.37
C ILE A 103 -7.27 10.39 -6.47
N PRO A 104 -8.26 9.54 -6.80
CA PRO A 104 -8.36 8.20 -6.22
C PRO A 104 -7.13 7.37 -6.60
N ALA A 105 -6.47 6.79 -5.61
CA ALA A 105 -5.21 6.07 -5.81
C ALA A 105 -5.05 4.89 -4.86
N GLY A 106 -3.97 4.15 -4.98
CA GLY A 106 -3.63 3.04 -4.11
C GLY A 106 -4.02 1.69 -4.70
N ASN A 107 -4.85 0.92 -4.01
CA ASN A 107 -5.33 -0.38 -4.51
C ASN A 107 -6.49 -0.21 -5.52
N THR A 108 -6.30 0.71 -6.45
CA THR A 108 -7.17 1.02 -7.59
C THR A 108 -6.37 0.87 -8.88
N ASP A 109 -6.94 1.30 -10.01
CA ASP A 109 -6.25 1.32 -11.30
C ASP A 109 -5.02 2.24 -11.31
N THR A 110 -4.95 3.20 -10.37
CA THR A 110 -3.85 4.16 -10.27
C THR A 110 -3.06 3.94 -8.97
N PRO A 111 -1.84 3.38 -9.03
CA PRO A 111 -0.94 3.33 -7.88
C PRO A 111 -0.65 4.73 -7.33
N LEU A 112 -0.43 4.85 -6.02
CA LEU A 112 -0.18 6.16 -5.40
C LEU A 112 1.08 6.83 -5.99
N VAL A 113 2.13 6.05 -6.27
CA VAL A 113 3.38 6.54 -6.86
C VAL A 113 3.18 7.12 -8.27
N ALA A 114 2.19 6.64 -9.01
CA ALA A 114 1.82 7.22 -10.31
C ALA A 114 0.91 8.46 -10.15
N ALA A 115 0.02 8.43 -9.17
CA ALA A 115 -0.90 9.55 -8.92
C ALA A 115 -0.17 10.86 -8.55
N ILE A 116 0.96 10.77 -7.84
CA ILE A 116 1.73 11.95 -7.44
C ILE A 116 2.39 12.67 -8.61
N GLU A 117 2.49 12.06 -9.79
CA GLU A 117 3.02 12.70 -10.99
C GLU A 117 2.12 13.82 -11.54
N ASP A 118 0.83 13.86 -11.18
CA ASP A 118 -0.06 14.95 -11.56
C ASP A 118 0.21 16.19 -10.68
N PRO A 119 0.82 17.25 -11.23
CA PRO A 119 1.19 18.43 -10.45
C PRO A 119 -0.02 19.28 -10.03
N GLU A 120 -1.19 19.03 -10.62
CA GLU A 120 -2.40 19.80 -10.35
C GLU A 120 -3.31 19.16 -9.31
N ALA A 121 -2.99 17.97 -8.82
CA ALA A 121 -3.74 17.35 -7.75
C ALA A 121 -3.49 18.08 -6.42
N ASP A 122 -4.56 18.41 -5.72
CA ASP A 122 -4.50 19.00 -4.38
C ASP A 122 -4.30 17.94 -3.29
N ALA A 123 -4.79 16.73 -3.53
CA ALA A 123 -4.76 15.63 -2.56
C ALA A 123 -5.04 14.28 -3.22
N PHE A 124 -4.86 13.21 -2.45
CA PHE A 124 -5.13 11.83 -2.88
C PHE A 124 -6.09 11.15 -1.93
N VAL A 125 -7.03 10.36 -2.48
CA VAL A 125 -7.90 9.47 -1.70
C VAL A 125 -7.42 8.04 -1.91
N VAL A 126 -6.78 7.47 -0.90
CA VAL A 126 -6.00 6.23 -1.02
C VAL A 126 -6.83 5.03 -0.58
N GLU A 127 -7.09 4.11 -1.52
CA GLU A 127 -7.56 2.78 -1.17
C GLU A 127 -6.41 1.97 -0.58
N ALA A 128 -6.43 1.72 0.74
CA ALA A 128 -5.40 1.01 1.45
C ALA A 128 -5.79 -0.45 1.68
N SER A 129 -5.24 -1.38 0.88
CA SER A 129 -5.39 -2.81 1.12
C SER A 129 -4.51 -3.28 2.27
N SER A 130 -4.85 -4.43 2.88
CA SER A 130 -3.99 -5.05 3.89
C SER A 130 -2.63 -5.48 3.35
N PHE A 131 -2.55 -5.80 2.06
CA PHE A 131 -1.29 -6.15 1.39
C PHE A 131 -0.31 -4.99 1.41
N ARG A 132 -0.80 -3.77 1.11
CA ARG A 132 0.00 -2.54 1.15
C ARG A 132 0.34 -2.15 2.57
N LEU A 133 -0.65 -2.06 3.44
CA LEU A 133 -0.46 -1.67 4.83
C LEU A 133 0.48 -2.62 5.58
N GLY A 134 0.45 -3.93 5.28
CA GLY A 134 1.32 -4.93 5.90
C GLY A 134 2.81 -4.70 5.65
N HIS A 135 3.15 -4.11 4.52
CA HIS A 135 4.55 -3.89 4.11
C HIS A 135 4.98 -2.42 4.10
N ALA A 136 4.02 -1.48 4.14
CA ALA A 136 4.34 -0.06 4.14
C ALA A 136 5.01 0.35 5.46
N GLU A 137 6.20 0.92 5.39
CA GLU A 137 6.93 1.42 6.56
C GLU A 137 6.63 2.89 6.87
N ARG A 138 6.18 3.64 5.87
CA ARG A 138 6.01 5.10 5.94
C ARG A 138 4.57 5.55 5.72
N PHE A 139 3.61 4.62 5.77
CA PHE A 139 2.22 4.96 5.53
C PHE A 139 1.74 6.05 6.49
N ARG A 140 1.31 7.18 5.94
CA ARG A 140 0.77 8.32 6.69
C ARG A 140 -0.36 8.95 5.91
N ALA A 141 -1.55 8.83 6.41
CA ALA A 141 -2.72 9.47 5.83
C ALA A 141 -3.61 10.00 6.94
N ALA A 142 -4.08 11.21 6.81
CA ALA A 142 -4.95 11.85 7.78
C ALA A 142 -5.97 12.77 7.07
N PRO A 143 -7.26 12.55 7.31
CA PRO A 143 -7.87 11.44 8.06
C PRO A 143 -7.77 10.07 7.40
N ALA A 144 -7.88 9.01 8.21
CA ALA A 144 -7.85 7.62 7.78
C ALA A 144 -9.04 6.83 8.34
N ALA A 145 -9.72 6.09 7.47
CA ALA A 145 -10.93 5.34 7.79
C ALA A 145 -10.73 3.83 7.74
N TRP A 146 -11.24 3.12 8.77
CA TRP A 146 -11.40 1.68 8.74
C TRP A 146 -12.89 1.31 8.81
N LEU A 147 -13.42 0.77 7.70
CA LEU A 147 -14.85 0.59 7.49
C LEU A 147 -15.43 -0.62 8.18
N ASN A 148 -14.75 -1.77 8.08
CA ASN A 148 -15.21 -3.06 8.57
C ASN A 148 -14.10 -4.09 8.53
N PHE A 149 -14.32 -5.20 9.27
CA PHE A 149 -13.44 -6.36 9.27
C PHE A 149 -14.25 -7.66 9.13
N ALA A 150 -13.83 -8.53 8.23
CA ALA A 150 -14.32 -9.89 8.10
C ALA A 150 -13.17 -10.79 7.61
N PRO A 151 -13.19 -12.10 7.91
CA PRO A 151 -12.18 -13.03 7.40
C PRO A 151 -12.08 -13.01 5.89
N ASP A 152 -10.88 -12.74 5.38
CA ASP A 152 -10.55 -12.70 3.95
C ASP A 152 -9.03 -12.86 3.75
N HIS A 153 -8.58 -13.09 2.53
CA HIS A 153 -7.16 -13.03 2.14
C HIS A 153 -6.19 -13.92 2.95
N LEU A 154 -6.65 -15.07 3.46
CA LEU A 154 -5.82 -16.05 4.19
C LEU A 154 -4.87 -16.84 3.27
N ASP A 155 -4.97 -16.65 1.97
CA ASP A 155 -4.01 -17.12 0.97
C ASP A 155 -2.72 -16.28 0.93
N VAL A 156 -2.77 -15.03 1.39
CA VAL A 156 -1.65 -14.09 1.41
C VAL A 156 -1.11 -13.90 2.83
N HIS A 157 -1.99 -13.56 3.80
CA HIS A 157 -1.60 -13.38 5.20
C HIS A 157 -1.40 -14.73 5.89
N ALA A 158 -0.49 -14.78 6.85
CA ALA A 158 -0.18 -15.98 7.61
C ALA A 158 -1.40 -16.54 8.38
N ASP A 159 -2.20 -15.62 8.93
CA ASP A 159 -3.43 -15.92 9.67
C ASP A 159 -4.33 -14.67 9.76
N LEU A 160 -5.48 -14.83 10.43
CA LEU A 160 -6.45 -13.74 10.60
C LEU A 160 -5.89 -12.59 11.46
N ALA A 161 -5.05 -12.90 12.45
CA ALA A 161 -4.45 -11.89 13.32
C ALA A 161 -3.43 -11.02 12.55
N ALA A 162 -2.66 -11.62 11.66
CA ALA A 162 -1.76 -10.89 10.76
C ALA A 162 -2.54 -9.98 9.80
N TYR A 163 -3.67 -10.45 9.25
CA TYR A 163 -4.56 -9.67 8.42
C TYR A 163 -5.18 -8.47 9.17
N GLU A 164 -5.64 -8.70 10.39
CA GLU A 164 -6.19 -7.68 11.28
C GLU A 164 -5.12 -6.63 11.62
N ALA A 165 -3.95 -7.07 12.07
CA ALA A 165 -2.82 -6.20 12.38
C ALA A 165 -2.38 -5.35 11.17
N ALA A 166 -2.36 -5.93 9.97
CA ALA A 166 -2.05 -5.19 8.75
C ALA A 166 -3.05 -4.04 8.50
N LYS A 167 -4.36 -4.27 8.70
CA LYS A 167 -5.36 -3.20 8.55
C LYS A 167 -5.26 -2.13 9.62
N ALA A 168 -4.97 -2.48 10.85
CA ALA A 168 -4.84 -1.55 11.97
C ALA A 168 -3.75 -0.49 11.71
N ARG A 169 -2.76 -0.82 10.89
CA ARG A 169 -1.69 0.11 10.47
C ARG A 169 -2.18 1.33 9.68
N VAL A 170 -3.43 1.33 9.22
CA VAL A 170 -4.02 2.51 8.57
C VAL A 170 -3.99 3.74 9.47
N TRP A 171 -3.98 3.54 10.79
CA TRP A 171 -3.91 4.60 11.78
C TRP A 171 -2.50 4.84 12.34
N GLU A 172 -1.50 4.08 11.88
CA GLU A 172 -0.11 4.39 12.20
C GLU A 172 0.27 5.73 11.55
N GLY A 173 0.80 6.64 12.37
CA GLY A 173 1.26 7.94 11.89
C GLY A 173 0.17 8.99 11.64
N ILE A 174 -1.09 8.77 12.07
CA ILE A 174 -2.05 9.86 12.20
C ILE A 174 -1.58 10.83 13.30
N GLY A 175 -1.74 12.13 13.06
CA GLY A 175 -1.27 13.16 14.00
C GLY A 175 -2.15 13.30 15.25
N SER A 176 -3.41 12.85 15.17
CA SER A 176 -4.42 12.98 16.23
C SER A 176 -5.44 11.85 16.14
N PRO A 177 -5.97 11.36 17.26
CA PRO A 177 -7.14 10.47 17.26
C PRO A 177 -8.36 11.05 16.52
N ALA A 178 -8.47 12.38 16.43
CA ALA A 178 -9.53 13.04 15.66
C ALA A 178 -9.44 12.80 14.13
N ASP A 179 -8.30 12.35 13.65
CA ASP A 179 -8.09 11.97 12.24
C ASP A 179 -8.45 10.51 11.95
N ALA A 180 -8.79 9.73 12.99
CA ALA A 180 -9.26 8.35 12.83
C ALA A 180 -10.77 8.31 12.62
N VAL A 181 -11.19 7.66 11.54
CA VAL A 181 -12.61 7.38 11.26
C VAL A 181 -12.85 5.88 11.45
N ALA A 182 -13.55 5.51 12.50
CA ALA A 182 -13.79 4.12 12.89
C ALA A 182 -15.27 3.76 12.83
N ASN A 183 -15.59 2.60 12.27
CA ASN A 183 -16.92 2.01 12.40
C ASN A 183 -17.04 1.30 13.76
N LEU A 184 -17.59 2.00 14.75
CA LEU A 184 -17.75 1.46 16.10
C LEU A 184 -18.82 0.34 16.23
N ALA A 185 -19.60 0.09 15.17
CA ALA A 185 -20.50 -1.06 15.13
C ALA A 185 -19.78 -2.37 14.76
N ASP A 186 -18.56 -2.29 14.23
CA ASP A 186 -17.70 -3.44 14.00
C ASP A 186 -16.80 -3.66 15.23
N PRO A 187 -16.90 -4.80 15.93
CA PRO A 187 -16.16 -4.99 17.18
C PRO A 187 -14.65 -5.04 17.02
N VAL A 188 -14.15 -5.49 15.86
CA VAL A 188 -12.71 -5.53 15.58
C VAL A 188 -12.22 -4.10 15.35
N VAL A 189 -12.89 -3.34 14.50
CA VAL A 189 -12.54 -1.94 14.23
C VAL A 189 -12.59 -1.11 15.49
N ALA A 190 -13.64 -1.29 16.30
CA ALA A 190 -13.82 -0.57 17.57
C ALA A 190 -12.69 -0.88 18.58
N ALA A 191 -12.18 -2.11 18.60
CA ALA A 191 -11.09 -2.51 19.49
C ALA A 191 -9.73 -1.87 19.14
N HIS A 192 -9.53 -1.47 17.90
CA HIS A 192 -8.32 -0.81 17.40
C HIS A 192 -8.43 0.70 17.29
N ALA A 193 -9.61 1.28 17.47
CA ALA A 193 -9.82 2.72 17.36
C ALA A 193 -8.95 3.47 18.40
N PRO A 194 -8.15 4.48 17.97
CA PRO A 194 -7.25 5.22 18.85
C PRO A 194 -7.97 6.18 19.81
#